data_6d8213e596ac556b210bf4d70cb4e31b
#
_entry.id   6d8213e596ac556b210bf4d70cb4e31b
#
_cell.length_a   1.000
_cell.length_b   1.000
_cell.length_c   1.000
_cell.angle_alpha   90.00
_cell.angle_beta   90.00
_cell.angle_gamma   90.00
#
_symmetry.space_group_name_H-M   'P 1'
#
loop_
_entity.id
_entity.type
_entity.pdbx_description
1 polymer ?
#
loop_
_entity_poly.entity_id
_entity_poly.type
_entity_poly.pdbx_seq_one_letter_code
_entity_poly.pdbx_strand_id
1 'polypeptide(L)'
;MRFFVFKRLSETHWKFNRQGVVMPIPEGAARQQLHTRSIDYRGYERNDGMWDIEAHMKDTKTYEFRNDWRGEIQIGEPLHEMLLRVTIDDDFVIQDVVAITDNSPFEVCPNITPNYECLVGIRMEPGWRKAVRKKVGGTQGCTHLTELLFPMATVAMQTIWPIKSHRRKKSDSEIIKTKAKPIVINTCHAWATDSVIVKQNAPDYYSGE
;
A
#
# COMPACT_ATOMS: atom_id res chain seq x y z
N MET A 1 23.23 9.65 -30.15
CA MET A 1 22.62 10.79 -29.47
C MET A 1 21.29 11.09 -30.16
N ARG A 2 20.17 10.52 -29.66
CA ARG A 2 18.83 10.71 -30.24
C ARG A 2 18.12 11.75 -29.39
N PHE A 3 17.93 12.95 -29.96
CA PHE A 3 17.11 14.00 -29.35
C PHE A 3 15.64 13.58 -29.39
N PHE A 4 15.00 13.46 -28.22
CA PHE A 4 13.56 13.37 -28.11
C PHE A 4 12.98 14.76 -28.40
N VAL A 5 12.38 14.93 -29.58
CA VAL A 5 11.60 16.09 -29.92
C VAL A 5 10.27 15.97 -29.20
N PHE A 6 10.05 16.77 -28.15
CA PHE A 6 8.73 16.97 -27.58
C PHE A 6 7.82 17.62 -28.62
N LYS A 7 6.95 16.82 -29.23
CA LYS A 7 5.85 17.34 -30.04
C LYS A 7 4.97 18.21 -29.13
N ARG A 8 4.84 19.50 -29.44
CA ARG A 8 3.84 20.39 -28.80
C ARG A 8 2.48 19.71 -28.89
N LEU A 9 1.94 19.31 -27.75
CA LEU A 9 0.55 18.87 -27.63
C LEU A 9 -0.33 20.09 -27.86
N SER A 10 -1.20 20.02 -28.86
CA SER A 10 -2.26 20.98 -29.14
C SER A 10 -3.11 21.16 -27.88
N GLU A 11 -3.53 22.39 -27.63
CA GLU A 11 -4.29 22.90 -26.50
C GLU A 11 -5.32 21.91 -25.95
N THR A 12 -4.89 21.10 -24.97
CA THR A 12 -5.81 20.30 -24.16
C THR A 12 -6.35 21.20 -23.07
N HIS A 13 -7.65 21.46 -23.12
CA HIS A 13 -8.35 22.22 -22.10
C HIS A 13 -8.25 21.49 -20.75
N TRP A 14 -7.43 22.02 -19.84
CA TRP A 14 -7.34 21.58 -18.46
C TRP A 14 -8.67 21.90 -17.75
N LYS A 15 -9.45 20.90 -17.42
CA LYS A 15 -10.62 21.09 -16.55
C LYS A 15 -10.16 21.03 -15.11
N PHE A 16 -10.07 22.19 -14.46
CA PHE A 16 -9.93 22.27 -13.02
C PHE A 16 -11.30 21.96 -12.38
N ASN A 17 -11.37 20.91 -11.58
CA ASN A 17 -12.46 20.73 -10.62
C ASN A 17 -11.93 21.06 -9.22
N ARG A 18 -12.84 21.15 -8.22
CA ARG A 18 -12.47 21.40 -6.81
C ARG A 18 -11.56 20.30 -6.22
N GLN A 19 -11.28 19.24 -6.94
CA GLN A 19 -10.50 18.07 -6.54
C GLN A 19 -9.11 18.02 -7.17
N GLY A 20 -8.71 19.02 -7.95
CA GLY A 20 -7.37 19.13 -8.55
C GLY A 20 -7.32 18.85 -10.05
N VAL A 21 -6.12 18.94 -10.63
CA VAL A 21 -5.86 18.68 -12.04
C VAL A 21 -5.85 17.18 -12.30
N VAL A 22 -6.85 16.68 -13.01
CA VAL A 22 -6.79 15.33 -13.57
C VAL A 22 -6.01 15.38 -14.87
N MET A 23 -4.78 14.88 -14.87
CA MET A 23 -4.02 14.69 -16.11
C MET A 23 -4.57 13.43 -16.82
N PRO A 24 -5.19 13.56 -18.01
CA PRO A 24 -5.61 12.38 -18.74
C PRO A 24 -4.37 11.56 -19.12
N ILE A 25 -4.46 10.25 -18.96
CA ILE A 25 -3.43 9.36 -19.50
C ILE A 25 -3.44 9.53 -21.02
N PRO A 26 -2.28 9.83 -21.67
CA PRO A 26 -2.22 9.95 -23.11
C PRO A 26 -2.80 8.70 -23.79
N GLU A 27 -3.54 8.88 -24.88
CA GLU A 27 -4.04 7.75 -25.67
C GLU A 27 -2.86 6.89 -26.10
N GLY A 28 -2.93 5.59 -25.75
CA GLY A 28 -1.95 4.60 -26.21
C GLY A 28 -2.30 4.07 -27.61
N ALA A 29 -1.44 3.22 -28.14
CA ALA A 29 -1.76 2.43 -29.33
C ALA A 29 -3.04 1.59 -29.09
N ALA A 30 -3.73 1.19 -30.18
CA ALA A 30 -4.85 0.26 -30.12
C ALA A 30 -4.46 -0.98 -29.30
N ARG A 31 -5.25 -1.31 -28.28
CA ARG A 31 -4.92 -2.37 -27.32
C ARG A 31 -6.17 -3.06 -26.79
N GLN A 32 -6.01 -4.30 -26.39
CA GLN A 32 -7.06 -5.09 -25.76
C GLN A 32 -6.67 -5.33 -24.29
N GLN A 33 -7.63 -5.15 -23.39
CA GLN A 33 -7.43 -5.51 -21.99
C GLN A 33 -7.49 -7.04 -21.85
N LEU A 34 -6.49 -7.65 -21.21
CA LEU A 34 -6.40 -9.10 -21.04
C LEU A 34 -6.43 -9.54 -19.56
N HIS A 35 -6.07 -8.64 -18.66
CA HIS A 35 -5.94 -8.93 -17.24
C HIS A 35 -6.28 -7.72 -16.39
N THR A 36 -6.93 -7.96 -15.26
CA THR A 36 -7.13 -6.96 -14.21
C THR A 36 -6.64 -7.51 -12.89
N ARG A 37 -5.77 -6.76 -12.20
CA ARG A 37 -5.49 -6.94 -10.78
C ARG A 37 -6.09 -5.77 -10.03
N SER A 38 -7.01 -6.07 -9.12
CA SER A 38 -7.57 -5.10 -8.16
C SER A 38 -7.00 -5.39 -6.79
N ILE A 39 -6.55 -4.35 -6.08
CA ILE A 39 -6.08 -4.46 -4.70
C ILE A 39 -6.75 -3.33 -3.91
N ASP A 40 -7.47 -3.71 -2.87
CA ASP A 40 -8.14 -2.81 -1.95
C ASP A 40 -7.48 -2.91 -0.58
N TYR A 41 -7.04 -1.77 -0.03
CA TYR A 41 -6.46 -1.69 1.31
C TYR A 41 -7.39 -0.90 2.21
N ARG A 42 -7.64 -1.41 3.43
CA ARG A 42 -8.48 -0.77 4.44
C ARG A 42 -7.78 -0.77 5.79
N GLY A 43 -7.91 0.34 6.51
CA GLY A 43 -7.43 0.46 7.88
C GLY A 43 -8.59 0.64 8.84
N TYR A 44 -8.56 -0.08 9.96
CA TYR A 44 -9.60 -0.03 10.98
C TYR A 44 -9.00 0.21 12.36
N GLU A 45 -9.71 0.98 13.18
CA GLU A 45 -9.47 1.05 14.61
C GLU A 45 -10.38 0.02 15.31
N ARG A 46 -9.79 -0.77 16.20
CA ARG A 46 -10.50 -1.78 16.99
C ARG A 46 -10.91 -1.22 18.34
N ASN A 47 -11.95 -1.81 18.94
CA ASN A 47 -12.42 -1.42 20.27
C ASN A 47 -11.45 -1.83 21.40
N ASP A 48 -10.51 -2.76 21.12
CA ASP A 48 -9.48 -3.20 22.07
C ASP A 48 -8.18 -2.37 21.99
N GLY A 49 -8.18 -1.28 21.22
CA GLY A 49 -7.05 -0.37 21.09
C GLY A 49 -6.01 -0.80 20.05
N MET A 50 -6.25 -1.89 19.33
CA MET A 50 -5.42 -2.33 18.20
C MET A 50 -5.91 -1.74 16.88
N TRP A 51 -5.14 -1.97 15.81
CA TRP A 51 -5.45 -1.53 14.47
C TRP A 51 -5.37 -2.70 13.50
N ASP A 52 -6.41 -2.89 12.68
CA ASP A 52 -6.38 -3.86 11.61
C ASP A 52 -6.09 -3.15 10.28
N ILE A 53 -5.12 -3.68 9.55
CA ILE A 53 -4.84 -3.30 8.17
C ILE A 53 -5.16 -4.50 7.30
N GLU A 54 -6.13 -4.34 6.42
CA GLU A 54 -6.58 -5.39 5.52
C GLU A 54 -6.17 -5.10 4.08
N ALA A 55 -5.89 -6.15 3.33
CA ALA A 55 -5.69 -6.12 1.89
C ALA A 55 -6.51 -7.22 1.23
N HIS A 56 -7.27 -6.88 0.21
CA HIS A 56 -7.98 -7.82 -0.65
C HIS A 56 -7.48 -7.67 -2.08
N MET A 57 -6.98 -8.76 -2.65
CA MET A 57 -6.49 -8.81 -4.03
C MET A 57 -7.35 -9.77 -4.84
N LYS A 58 -7.67 -9.35 -6.07
CA LYS A 58 -8.36 -10.16 -7.06
C LYS A 58 -7.71 -10.00 -8.43
N ASP A 59 -7.41 -11.14 -9.09
CA ASP A 59 -6.95 -11.23 -10.48
C ASP A 59 -8.00 -11.86 -11.35
N THR A 60 -8.38 -11.18 -12.44
CA THR A 60 -9.36 -11.69 -13.41
C THR A 60 -8.82 -11.58 -14.85
N LYS A 61 -9.39 -12.39 -15.76
CA LYS A 61 -9.12 -12.37 -17.19
C LYS A 61 -10.36 -11.92 -17.96
N THR A 62 -10.15 -11.40 -19.16
CA THR A 62 -11.22 -11.03 -20.09
C THR A 62 -11.51 -12.13 -21.12
N TYR A 63 -10.95 -13.30 -20.92
CA TYR A 63 -11.11 -14.48 -21.76
C TYR A 63 -11.21 -15.73 -20.90
N GLU A 64 -11.86 -16.75 -21.40
CA GLU A 64 -11.96 -18.08 -20.79
C GLU A 64 -10.66 -18.84 -21.00
N PHE A 65 -10.26 -19.64 -20.01
CA PHE A 65 -9.09 -20.50 -20.13
C PHE A 65 -9.20 -21.70 -19.21
N ARG A 66 -8.54 -22.77 -19.58
CA ARG A 66 -8.48 -24.00 -18.79
C ARG A 66 -7.38 -23.92 -17.75
N ASN A 67 -7.71 -24.30 -16.53
CA ASN A 67 -6.77 -24.56 -15.43
C ASN A 67 -6.85 -26.05 -15.07
N ASP A 68 -5.69 -26.72 -14.91
CA ASP A 68 -5.64 -28.18 -14.73
C ASP A 68 -6.30 -28.62 -13.41
N TRP A 69 -6.31 -27.79 -12.40
CA TRP A 69 -6.91 -28.08 -11.09
C TRP A 69 -8.38 -27.65 -11.02
N ARG A 70 -8.70 -26.43 -11.49
CA ARG A 70 -10.05 -25.84 -11.34
C ARG A 70 -10.97 -26.10 -12.53
N GLY A 71 -10.46 -26.62 -13.64
CA GLY A 71 -11.22 -26.76 -14.88
C GLY A 71 -11.31 -25.46 -15.68
N GLU A 72 -12.45 -25.21 -16.31
CA GLU A 72 -12.69 -24.00 -17.12
C GLU A 72 -12.96 -22.81 -16.20
N ILE A 73 -12.10 -21.78 -16.29
CA ILE A 73 -12.26 -20.50 -15.60
C ILE A 73 -12.93 -19.51 -16.55
N GLN A 74 -14.05 -18.98 -16.11
CA GLN A 74 -14.88 -18.09 -16.92
C GLN A 74 -14.36 -16.64 -16.92
N ILE A 75 -14.81 -15.85 -17.90
CA ILE A 75 -14.51 -14.41 -17.97
C ILE A 75 -14.93 -13.73 -16.67
N GLY A 76 -13.99 -12.99 -16.06
CA GLY A 76 -14.24 -12.26 -14.82
C GLY A 76 -14.20 -13.13 -13.56
N GLU A 77 -14.09 -14.45 -13.67
CA GLU A 77 -13.88 -15.35 -12.55
C GLU A 77 -12.46 -15.15 -12.00
N PRO A 78 -12.28 -15.12 -10.65
CA PRO A 78 -10.96 -14.90 -10.06
C PRO A 78 -10.01 -16.07 -10.34
N LEU A 79 -8.84 -15.78 -10.94
CA LEU A 79 -7.72 -16.73 -10.97
C LEU A 79 -7.01 -16.75 -9.61
N HIS A 80 -6.79 -15.56 -9.04
CA HIS A 80 -6.33 -15.37 -7.66
C HIS A 80 -7.34 -14.49 -6.93
N GLU A 81 -7.65 -14.86 -5.70
CA GLU A 81 -8.38 -14.05 -4.75
C GLU A 81 -7.81 -14.31 -3.37
N MET A 82 -7.25 -13.29 -2.76
CA MET A 82 -6.49 -13.42 -1.52
C MET A 82 -6.80 -12.27 -0.57
N LEU A 83 -6.89 -12.59 0.71
CA LEU A 83 -7.06 -11.62 1.78
C LEU A 83 -5.88 -11.74 2.75
N LEU A 84 -5.46 -10.59 3.25
CA LEU A 84 -4.46 -10.49 4.29
C LEU A 84 -4.91 -9.45 5.29
N ARG A 85 -4.98 -9.82 6.58
CA ARG A 85 -5.18 -8.88 7.70
C ARG A 85 -3.96 -8.92 8.59
N VAL A 86 -3.44 -7.76 8.92
CA VAL A 86 -2.37 -7.57 9.89
C VAL A 86 -2.90 -6.70 11.02
N THR A 87 -2.93 -7.24 12.23
CA THR A 87 -3.27 -6.50 13.45
C THR A 87 -2.00 -5.93 14.06
N ILE A 88 -1.98 -4.63 14.34
CA ILE A 88 -0.82 -3.94 14.91
C ILE A 88 -1.23 -3.11 16.12
N ASP A 89 -0.27 -2.89 17.02
CA ASP A 89 -0.42 -1.98 18.13
C ASP A 89 -0.07 -0.52 17.75
N ASP A 90 -0.13 0.36 18.72
CA ASP A 90 0.18 1.79 18.62
C ASP A 90 1.64 2.08 18.22
N ASP A 91 2.54 1.14 18.43
CA ASP A 91 3.95 1.19 18.07
C ASP A 91 4.27 0.52 16.74
N PHE A 92 3.24 0.14 15.97
CA PHE A 92 3.33 -0.54 14.68
C PHE A 92 3.94 -1.95 14.78
N VAL A 93 3.91 -2.59 15.93
CA VAL A 93 4.34 -3.98 16.11
C VAL A 93 3.19 -4.91 15.77
N ILE A 94 3.46 -5.91 14.94
CA ILE A 94 2.47 -6.90 14.51
C ILE A 94 2.11 -7.80 15.69
N GLN A 95 0.82 -7.87 16.01
CA GLN A 95 0.25 -8.69 17.08
C GLN A 95 -0.44 -9.93 16.53
N ASP A 96 -0.98 -9.87 15.31
CA ASP A 96 -1.66 -10.99 14.66
C ASP A 96 -1.57 -10.85 13.13
N VAL A 97 -1.61 -12.00 12.43
CA VAL A 97 -1.65 -12.04 10.96
C VAL A 97 -2.62 -13.14 10.52
N VAL A 98 -3.59 -12.78 9.69
CA VAL A 98 -4.49 -13.71 9.02
C VAL A 98 -4.27 -13.62 7.52
N ALA A 99 -3.91 -14.75 6.89
CA ALA A 99 -3.76 -14.88 5.46
C ALA A 99 -4.74 -15.90 4.91
N ILE A 100 -5.48 -15.55 3.86
CA ILE A 100 -6.49 -16.40 3.23
C ILE A 100 -6.24 -16.43 1.73
N THR A 101 -6.39 -17.61 1.13
CA THR A 101 -6.37 -17.81 -0.31
C THR A 101 -7.69 -18.46 -0.71
N ASP A 102 -8.62 -17.64 -1.21
CA ASP A 102 -9.94 -18.12 -1.65
C ASP A 102 -9.88 -18.74 -3.05
N ASN A 103 -9.12 -18.10 -3.94
CA ASN A 103 -8.90 -18.59 -5.29
C ASN A 103 -7.41 -18.60 -5.64
N SER A 104 -6.95 -19.68 -6.24
CA SER A 104 -5.58 -19.85 -6.73
C SER A 104 -5.52 -20.82 -7.90
N PRO A 105 -4.46 -20.78 -8.73
CA PRO A 105 -4.31 -21.69 -9.88
C PRO A 105 -3.85 -23.10 -9.48
N PHE A 106 -3.39 -23.31 -8.26
CA PHE A 106 -2.88 -24.59 -7.78
C PHE A 106 -3.47 -24.95 -6.41
N GLU A 107 -3.79 -26.22 -6.24
CA GLU A 107 -4.35 -26.78 -4.99
C GLU A 107 -3.45 -26.54 -3.77
N VAL A 108 -2.15 -26.54 -3.98
CA VAL A 108 -1.13 -26.37 -2.92
C VAL A 108 -1.02 -24.93 -2.39
N CYS A 109 -1.51 -23.93 -3.13
CA CYS A 109 -1.31 -22.51 -2.77
C CYS A 109 -1.82 -22.13 -1.37
N PRO A 110 -3.00 -22.56 -0.90
CA PRO A 110 -3.49 -22.23 0.43
C PRO A 110 -2.60 -22.73 1.58
N ASN A 111 -1.82 -23.81 1.35
CA ASN A 111 -1.02 -24.45 2.40
C ASN A 111 0.09 -23.55 2.96
N ILE A 112 0.46 -22.48 2.25
CA ILE A 112 1.51 -21.54 2.68
C ILE A 112 0.99 -20.46 3.62
N THR A 113 -0.34 -20.27 3.74
CA THR A 113 -0.92 -19.17 4.52
C THR A 113 -0.52 -19.16 6.00
N PRO A 114 -0.37 -20.30 6.71
CA PRO A 114 0.06 -20.31 8.11
C PRO A 114 1.46 -19.73 8.32
N ASN A 115 2.34 -19.76 7.31
CA ASN A 115 3.70 -19.23 7.43
C ASN A 115 3.73 -17.74 7.72
N TYR A 116 2.66 -17.01 7.43
CA TYR A 116 2.57 -15.57 7.66
C TYR A 116 2.51 -15.19 9.14
N GLU A 117 2.17 -16.13 10.03
CA GLU A 117 2.24 -15.95 11.49
C GLU A 117 3.67 -15.60 11.97
N CYS A 118 4.71 -16.00 11.22
CA CYS A 118 6.10 -15.66 11.56
C CYS A 118 6.40 -14.14 11.51
N LEU A 119 5.46 -13.34 11.03
CA LEU A 119 5.56 -11.88 11.01
C LEU A 119 5.16 -11.24 12.35
N VAL A 120 4.51 -11.96 13.25
CA VAL A 120 4.17 -11.48 14.59
C VAL A 120 5.44 -11.07 15.33
N GLY A 121 5.36 -9.94 16.03
CA GLY A 121 6.49 -9.30 16.73
C GLY A 121 7.39 -8.44 15.87
N ILE A 122 7.20 -8.41 14.54
CA ILE A 122 7.94 -7.49 13.67
C ILE A 122 7.28 -6.11 13.68
N ARG A 123 8.12 -5.06 13.68
CA ARG A 123 7.67 -3.68 13.59
C ARG A 123 7.64 -3.19 12.14
N MET A 124 6.58 -2.48 11.75
CA MET A 124 6.50 -1.79 10.47
C MET A 124 7.30 -0.47 10.52
N GLU A 125 8.61 -0.54 10.27
CA GLU A 125 9.55 0.57 10.35
C GLU A 125 10.48 0.62 9.11
N PRO A 126 11.39 1.60 8.98
CA PRO A 126 12.41 1.59 7.92
C PRO A 126 13.16 0.25 7.89
N GLY A 127 13.12 -0.41 6.72
CA GLY A 127 13.60 -1.80 6.58
C GLY A 127 12.50 -2.85 6.51
N TRP A 128 11.22 -2.49 6.73
CA TRP A 128 10.05 -3.36 6.63
C TRP A 128 10.10 -4.33 5.45
N ARG A 129 10.32 -3.82 4.23
CA ARG A 129 10.38 -4.67 3.01
C ARG A 129 11.46 -5.75 3.10
N LYS A 130 12.60 -5.46 3.71
CA LYS A 130 13.69 -6.42 3.90
C LYS A 130 13.31 -7.48 4.94
N ALA A 131 12.69 -7.05 6.04
CA ALA A 131 12.19 -7.95 7.09
C ALA A 131 11.16 -8.95 6.53
N VAL A 132 10.16 -8.46 5.79
CA VAL A 132 9.15 -9.29 5.11
C VAL A 132 9.81 -10.31 4.17
N ARG A 133 10.68 -9.84 3.25
CA ARG A 133 11.36 -10.75 2.31
C ARG A 133 12.19 -11.82 3.00
N LYS A 134 12.80 -11.49 4.14
CA LYS A 134 13.58 -12.46 4.93
C LYS A 134 12.72 -13.56 5.52
N LYS A 135 11.46 -13.25 5.90
CA LYS A 135 10.55 -14.18 6.58
C LYS A 135 9.69 -14.99 5.60
N VAL A 136 9.05 -14.31 4.66
CA VAL A 136 8.04 -14.89 3.76
C VAL A 136 8.37 -14.67 2.28
N GLY A 137 9.64 -14.44 1.95
CA GLY A 137 10.10 -14.33 0.56
C GLY A 137 10.41 -15.68 -0.08
N GLY A 138 10.40 -15.74 -1.43
CA GLY A 138 10.68 -16.96 -2.18
C GLY A 138 9.73 -18.10 -1.84
N THR A 139 10.27 -19.28 -1.58
CA THR A 139 9.49 -20.50 -1.26
C THR A 139 8.90 -20.51 0.15
N GLN A 140 9.23 -19.53 0.98
CA GLN A 140 8.67 -19.40 2.34
C GLN A 140 7.34 -18.66 2.38
N GLY A 141 6.86 -18.18 1.25
CA GLY A 141 5.59 -17.47 1.14
C GLY A 141 5.01 -17.53 -0.28
N CYS A 142 3.84 -16.96 -0.44
CA CYS A 142 3.21 -16.72 -1.73
C CYS A 142 3.62 -15.34 -2.24
N THR A 143 4.04 -15.22 -3.51
CA THR A 143 4.40 -13.95 -4.13
C THR A 143 3.28 -12.91 -3.96
N HIS A 144 2.04 -13.31 -4.20
CA HIS A 144 0.88 -12.41 -4.13
C HIS A 144 0.62 -11.87 -2.72
N LEU A 145 0.54 -12.77 -1.73
CA LEU A 145 0.36 -12.37 -0.33
C LEU A 145 1.54 -11.54 0.19
N THR A 146 2.78 -11.90 -0.20
CA THR A 146 3.98 -11.17 0.22
C THR A 146 4.01 -9.75 -0.39
N GLU A 147 3.57 -9.59 -1.63
CA GLU A 147 3.47 -8.27 -2.27
C GLU A 147 2.42 -7.37 -1.58
N LEU A 148 1.32 -7.93 -1.07
CA LEU A 148 0.32 -7.17 -0.33
C LEU A 148 0.88 -6.52 0.95
N LEU A 149 1.87 -7.14 1.60
CA LEU A 149 2.47 -6.62 2.83
C LEU A 149 3.20 -5.29 2.63
N PHE A 150 3.80 -5.06 1.46
CA PHE A 150 4.66 -3.88 1.28
C PHE A 150 3.92 -2.54 1.40
N PRO A 151 2.73 -2.34 0.80
CA PRO A 151 1.96 -1.12 0.97
C PRO A 151 1.29 -0.99 2.34
N MET A 152 1.06 -2.10 3.07
CA MET A 152 0.35 -2.08 4.36
C MET A 152 1.00 -1.14 5.38
N ALA A 153 2.33 -1.01 5.39
CA ALA A 153 3.01 -0.07 6.28
C ALA A 153 2.60 1.40 6.01
N THR A 154 2.42 1.77 4.73
CA THR A 154 1.96 3.11 4.37
C THR A 154 0.49 3.30 4.73
N VAL A 155 -0.35 2.27 4.52
CA VAL A 155 -1.77 2.29 4.92
C VAL A 155 -1.89 2.43 6.43
N ALA A 156 -1.11 1.67 7.21
CA ALA A 156 -1.06 1.76 8.67
C ALA A 156 -0.71 3.19 9.13
N MET A 157 0.34 3.78 8.55
CA MET A 157 0.71 5.17 8.85
C MET A 157 -0.42 6.15 8.57
N GLN A 158 -1.10 6.02 7.44
CA GLN A 158 -2.20 6.90 7.04
C GLN A 158 -3.48 6.67 7.86
N THR A 159 -3.68 5.47 8.39
CA THR A 159 -4.79 5.14 9.27
C THR A 159 -4.56 5.71 10.68
N ILE A 160 -3.41 5.44 11.28
CA ILE A 160 -3.13 5.68 12.70
C ILE A 160 -2.74 7.12 12.98
N TRP A 161 -1.81 7.67 12.17
CA TRP A 161 -1.21 8.97 12.44
C TRP A 161 -2.21 10.13 12.52
N PRO A 162 -3.16 10.28 11.59
CA PRO A 162 -4.15 11.37 11.65
C PRO A 162 -5.02 11.28 12.90
N ILE A 163 -5.45 10.09 13.29
CA ILE A 163 -6.31 9.85 14.46
C ILE A 163 -5.55 10.19 15.74
N LYS A 164 -4.32 9.68 15.89
CA LYS A 164 -3.47 9.99 17.07
C LYS A 164 -3.13 11.48 17.15
N SER A 165 -2.83 12.12 16.01
CA SER A 165 -2.55 13.56 15.95
C SER A 165 -3.77 14.40 16.32
N HIS A 166 -4.97 14.01 15.85
CA HIS A 166 -6.23 14.69 16.19
C HIS A 166 -6.56 14.56 17.68
N ARG A 167 -6.39 13.38 18.27
CA ARG A 167 -6.62 13.13 19.69
C ARG A 167 -5.66 13.92 20.57
N ARG A 168 -4.38 14.00 20.21
CA ARG A 168 -3.42 14.87 20.94
C ARG A 168 -3.84 16.32 20.94
N LYS A 169 -4.21 16.90 19.80
CA LYS A 169 -4.66 18.29 19.70
C LYS A 169 -5.92 18.57 20.54
N LYS A 170 -6.74 17.56 20.81
CA LYS A 170 -7.96 17.69 21.60
C LYS A 170 -7.71 17.53 23.10
N SER A 171 -6.68 16.80 23.52
CA SER A 171 -6.34 16.55 24.93
C SER A 171 -5.39 17.60 25.51
N ASP A 172 -4.52 18.20 24.69
CA ASP A 172 -3.52 19.17 25.15
C ASP A 172 -3.98 20.60 24.90
N SER A 173 -4.53 21.24 25.94
CA SER A 173 -4.63 22.70 26.01
C SER A 173 -3.26 23.37 26.22
N GLU A 174 -2.19 22.62 26.52
CA GLU A 174 -0.79 23.06 26.56
C GLU A 174 0.08 22.16 25.67
N ILE A 175 0.40 22.69 24.48
CA ILE A 175 1.27 22.03 23.51
C ILE A 175 2.70 22.05 24.06
N ILE A 176 3.16 20.97 24.66
CA ILE A 176 4.58 20.65 24.65
C ILE A 176 4.93 20.30 23.20
N LYS A 177 5.44 21.29 22.47
CA LYS A 177 6.05 21.08 21.15
C LYS A 177 7.20 20.09 21.34
N THR A 178 6.92 18.80 21.20
CA THR A 178 7.99 17.81 21.17
C THR A 178 8.89 18.16 19.98
N LYS A 179 10.15 18.50 20.26
CA LYS A 179 11.22 18.76 19.24
C LYS A 179 11.61 17.49 18.47
N ALA A 180 10.82 16.42 18.54
CA ALA A 180 11.10 15.19 17.84
C ALA A 180 10.95 15.38 16.32
N LYS A 181 11.95 14.91 15.59
CA LYS A 181 11.94 14.94 14.12
C LYS A 181 10.72 14.20 13.59
N PRO A 182 9.89 14.82 12.74
CA PRO A 182 8.77 14.13 12.11
C PRO A 182 9.24 12.90 11.34
N ILE A 183 8.60 11.76 11.58
CA ILE A 183 8.95 10.47 10.98
C ILE A 183 8.85 10.48 9.44
N VAL A 184 8.08 11.40 8.88
CA VAL A 184 7.85 11.54 7.43
C VAL A 184 8.95 12.28 6.69
N ILE A 185 9.90 12.94 7.39
CA ILE A 185 11.01 13.68 6.72
C ILE A 185 11.87 12.72 5.91
N ASN A 186 12.11 13.07 4.63
CA ASN A 186 12.84 12.29 3.63
C ASN A 186 12.20 10.92 3.30
N THR A 187 10.89 10.76 3.51
CA THR A 187 10.18 9.54 3.12
C THR A 187 9.55 9.62 1.74
N CYS A 188 9.29 10.84 1.24
CA CYS A 188 8.79 11.08 -0.12
C CYS A 188 9.22 12.47 -0.60
N HIS A 189 8.99 12.75 -1.90
CA HIS A 189 9.36 14.04 -2.51
C HIS A 189 8.79 15.25 -1.77
N ALA A 190 7.53 15.21 -1.34
CA ALA A 190 6.91 16.32 -0.63
C ALA A 190 7.56 16.59 0.75
N TRP A 191 8.10 15.57 1.41
CA TRP A 191 8.76 15.66 2.70
C TRP A 191 10.30 15.67 2.62
N ALA A 192 10.86 15.97 1.44
CA ALA A 192 12.29 16.25 1.30
C ALA A 192 12.68 17.46 2.15
N THR A 193 13.84 17.42 2.80
CA THR A 193 14.28 18.48 3.74
C THR A 193 14.39 19.86 3.11
N ASP A 194 14.54 19.95 1.79
CA ASP A 194 14.60 21.18 1.00
C ASP A 194 13.23 21.62 0.44
N SER A 195 12.16 20.90 0.75
CA SER A 195 10.83 21.20 0.22
C SER A 195 10.11 22.31 0.96
N VAL A 196 9.19 22.99 0.26
CA VAL A 196 8.30 24.00 0.85
C VAL A 196 7.42 23.42 1.97
N ILE A 197 7.07 22.14 1.89
CA ILE A 197 6.26 21.46 2.92
C ILE A 197 7.04 21.34 4.23
N VAL A 198 8.32 20.96 4.18
CA VAL A 198 9.18 20.91 5.37
C VAL A 198 9.42 22.32 5.91
N LYS A 199 9.67 23.32 5.05
CA LYS A 199 9.81 24.70 5.46
C LYS A 199 8.60 25.21 6.26
N GLN A 200 7.38 24.84 5.84
CA GLN A 200 6.13 25.28 6.48
C GLN A 200 5.76 24.49 7.76
N ASN A 201 5.97 23.17 7.75
CA ASN A 201 5.43 22.29 8.79
C ASN A 201 6.48 21.79 9.79
N ALA A 202 7.77 21.86 9.45
CA ALA A 202 8.87 21.41 10.27
C ALA A 202 10.14 22.26 9.99
N PRO A 203 10.08 23.60 10.20
CA PRO A 203 11.15 24.53 9.82
C PRO A 203 12.51 24.18 10.45
N ASP A 204 12.53 23.62 11.66
CA ASP A 204 13.76 23.20 12.34
C ASP A 204 14.55 22.10 11.57
N TYR A 205 13.93 21.46 10.59
CA TYR A 205 14.51 20.40 9.75
C TYR A 205 14.64 20.80 8.28
N TYR A 206 14.35 22.06 7.95
CA TYR A 206 14.50 22.57 6.59
C TYR A 206 15.97 22.81 6.26
N SER A 207 16.43 22.28 5.12
CA SER A 207 17.82 22.39 4.65
C SER A 207 17.97 23.10 3.30
N GLY A 208 16.88 23.64 2.73
CA GLY A 208 16.93 24.44 1.50
C GLY A 208 17.40 25.88 1.77
N GLU A 209 17.83 26.55 0.73
CA GLU A 209 18.22 27.96 0.74
C GLU A 209 17.02 28.93 0.87
#